data_ef8f700b5e2c6e049c650fcc211bfd45
#
_entry.id   ef8f700b5e2c6e049c650fcc211bfd45
#
_cell.length_a   1.000
_cell.length_b   1.000
_cell.length_c   1.000
_cell.angle_alpha   90.00
_cell.angle_beta   90.00
_cell.angle_gamma   90.00
#
_symmetry.space_group_name_H-M   'P 1'
#
loop_
_entity.id
_entity.type
_entity.pdbx_description
1 polymer ?
#
loop_
_entity_poly.entity_id
_entity_poly.type
_entity_poly.pdbx_seq_one_letter_code
_entity_poly.pdbx_strand_id
1 'polypeptide(L)'
;MPLTRRELLTGLAASTAAASLSKLSFAQDSAALRINSARLQQSLEGLSVYGRPSGGTFADGVSRVAYSDADVAGRKYAMDRMGAAGLDPRIDAAGNISALRPGTDPSLKPILFGSHIDSVPSSGNFDGDLGSLSAIEVMHTLRDHNLTTRHPLQIAIWQNEEGGLVGSRIAAGEFPDLAREYNGIPLADGIRKIGGDPARLAQARIPPGSFLCYLELHIEQGGNLDKAGIPIGVVEGIVSIDEYAVEIRGFANHAGTTPMPERRNALLAAAKLIEAVQQVVTSEPGRQVGTVGHIEVYPNATNVVPGLVKHSIELRDLSPEKIARLGEQIRRRAQQIARATNTEITIKHLENDPPAMATPQIQAQIEQAAAGLGLKTLRLPSGAGHDAQMMAKLGLMGMIFVPSVGGISHSPKEFTRWSDCANGANILLHTILRMDRL
;
A
#
# COMPACT_ATOMS: atom_id res chain seq x y z
N MET A 1 60.38 -23.84 -10.16
CA MET A 1 61.03 -23.08 -9.06
C MET A 1 59.95 -22.75 -8.03
N PRO A 2 60.14 -23.07 -6.77
CA PRO A 2 59.12 -22.69 -5.76
C PRO A 2 59.20 -21.17 -5.49
N LEU A 3 58.03 -20.53 -5.44
CA LEU A 3 57.90 -19.11 -5.15
C LEU A 3 58.45 -18.78 -3.77
N THR A 4 59.19 -17.69 -3.63
CA THR A 4 59.77 -17.26 -2.38
C THR A 4 58.69 -16.67 -1.45
N ARG A 5 58.89 -16.73 -0.14
CA ARG A 5 57.98 -16.19 0.88
C ARG A 5 57.68 -14.69 0.66
N ARG A 6 58.57 -13.96 0.00
CA ARG A 6 58.42 -12.56 -0.34
C ARG A 6 57.50 -12.33 -1.52
N GLU A 7 57.47 -13.23 -2.52
CA GLU A 7 56.59 -13.19 -3.68
C GLU A 7 55.15 -13.59 -3.29
N LEU A 8 54.97 -14.50 -2.31
CA LEU A 8 53.68 -14.83 -1.75
C LEU A 8 53.09 -13.66 -0.94
N LEU A 9 53.88 -12.93 -0.16
CA LEU A 9 53.43 -11.79 0.63
C LEU A 9 53.12 -10.56 -0.25
N THR A 10 53.85 -10.33 -1.33
CA THR A 10 53.55 -9.24 -2.28
C THR A 10 52.33 -9.57 -3.12
N GLY A 11 52.10 -10.84 -3.51
CA GLY A 11 50.88 -11.27 -4.19
C GLY A 11 49.61 -11.15 -3.33
N LEU A 12 49.69 -11.47 -2.02
CA LEU A 12 48.59 -11.32 -1.07
C LEU A 12 48.28 -9.83 -0.80
N ALA A 13 49.27 -8.98 -0.68
CA ALA A 13 49.08 -7.54 -0.46
C ALA A 13 48.51 -6.84 -1.70
N ALA A 14 48.91 -7.25 -2.90
CA ALA A 14 48.36 -6.72 -4.14
C ALA A 14 46.89 -7.14 -4.39
N SER A 15 46.53 -8.39 -4.04
CA SER A 15 45.17 -8.86 -4.17
C SER A 15 44.20 -8.23 -3.15
N THR A 16 44.65 -7.97 -1.91
CA THR A 16 43.86 -7.26 -0.91
C THR A 16 43.72 -5.77 -1.22
N ALA A 17 44.75 -5.11 -1.79
CA ALA A 17 44.66 -3.73 -2.24
C ALA A 17 43.74 -3.56 -3.47
N ALA A 18 43.78 -4.46 -4.44
CA ALA A 18 42.90 -4.44 -5.61
C ALA A 18 41.42 -4.68 -5.21
N ALA A 19 41.16 -5.62 -4.28
CA ALA A 19 39.82 -5.86 -3.76
C ALA A 19 39.29 -4.70 -2.92
N SER A 20 40.17 -3.97 -2.20
CA SER A 20 39.79 -2.77 -1.44
C SER A 20 39.55 -1.57 -2.36
N LEU A 21 40.30 -1.40 -3.42
CA LEU A 21 40.12 -0.35 -4.43
C LEU A 21 38.85 -0.57 -5.26
N SER A 22 38.54 -1.82 -5.63
CA SER A 22 37.30 -2.15 -6.34
C SER A 22 36.06 -1.93 -5.47
N LYS A 23 36.12 -2.23 -4.17
CA LYS A 23 35.02 -1.96 -3.23
C LYS A 23 34.82 -0.45 -2.99
N LEU A 24 35.90 0.33 -2.94
CA LEU A 24 35.85 1.80 -2.81
C LEU A 24 35.31 2.46 -4.10
N SER A 25 35.71 2.01 -5.27
CA SER A 25 35.17 2.47 -6.56
C SER A 25 33.68 2.17 -6.68
N PHE A 26 33.26 0.94 -6.41
CA PHE A 26 31.84 0.55 -6.46
C PHE A 26 30.98 1.33 -5.45
N ALA A 27 31.52 1.64 -4.26
CA ALA A 27 30.82 2.43 -3.23
C ALA A 27 30.69 3.90 -3.66
N GLN A 28 31.67 4.46 -4.30
CA GLN A 28 31.70 5.84 -4.75
C GLN A 28 30.83 6.04 -6.01
N ASP A 29 30.85 5.11 -6.97
CA ASP A 29 30.02 5.12 -8.16
C ASP A 29 28.55 4.94 -7.82
N SER A 30 28.22 4.09 -6.83
CA SER A 30 26.83 3.87 -6.41
C SER A 30 26.21 5.08 -5.69
N ALA A 31 27.01 5.91 -4.98
CA ALA A 31 26.48 7.10 -4.31
C ALA A 31 26.01 8.19 -5.28
N ALA A 32 26.60 8.26 -6.47
CA ALA A 32 26.25 9.20 -7.52
C ALA A 32 25.10 8.70 -8.41
N LEU A 33 24.73 7.41 -8.32
CA LEU A 33 23.74 6.80 -9.19
C LEU A 33 22.36 7.45 -9.01
N ARG A 34 21.70 7.77 -10.10
CA ARG A 34 20.34 8.31 -10.13
C ARG A 34 19.52 7.61 -11.19
N ILE A 35 18.23 7.46 -10.93
CA ILE A 35 17.27 6.98 -11.92
C ILE A 35 17.13 8.01 -13.06
N ASN A 36 16.63 7.57 -14.20
CA ASN A 36 16.25 8.46 -15.27
C ASN A 36 14.83 9.01 -15.02
N SER A 37 14.75 10.21 -14.44
CA SER A 37 13.48 10.85 -14.07
C SER A 37 12.57 11.12 -15.28
N ALA A 38 13.14 11.44 -16.45
CA ALA A 38 12.35 11.65 -17.66
C ALA A 38 11.72 10.34 -18.16
N ARG A 39 12.44 9.21 -18.08
CA ARG A 39 11.90 7.88 -18.43
C ARG A 39 10.82 7.44 -17.46
N LEU A 40 10.98 7.70 -16.15
CA LEU A 40 9.94 7.42 -15.15
C LEU A 40 8.68 8.23 -15.44
N GLN A 41 8.82 9.54 -15.69
CA GLN A 41 7.68 10.40 -16.07
C GLN A 41 6.98 9.89 -17.32
N GLN A 42 7.73 9.61 -18.40
CA GLN A 42 7.18 9.05 -19.64
C GLN A 42 6.46 7.72 -19.40
N SER A 43 6.95 6.90 -18.47
CA SER A 43 6.33 5.62 -18.15
C SER A 43 5.00 5.82 -17.42
N LEU A 44 4.91 6.75 -16.46
CA LEU A 44 3.68 7.12 -15.78
C LEU A 44 2.65 7.72 -16.75
N GLU A 45 3.07 8.69 -17.58
CA GLU A 45 2.22 9.29 -18.60
C GLU A 45 1.72 8.24 -19.61
N GLY A 46 2.56 7.28 -19.99
CA GLY A 46 2.22 6.19 -20.90
C GLY A 46 1.24 5.18 -20.29
N LEU A 47 1.38 4.83 -19.00
CA LEU A 47 0.44 3.95 -18.30
C LEU A 47 -0.93 4.64 -18.13
N SER A 48 -0.95 5.95 -17.88
CA SER A 48 -2.17 6.73 -17.72
C SER A 48 -3.10 6.73 -18.95
N VAL A 49 -2.61 6.34 -20.12
CA VAL A 49 -3.44 6.22 -21.34
C VAL A 49 -4.52 5.14 -21.16
N TYR A 50 -4.21 4.11 -20.37
CA TYR A 50 -5.11 3.00 -20.11
C TYR A 50 -6.04 3.31 -18.93
N GLY A 51 -7.31 3.54 -19.20
CA GLY A 51 -8.33 3.93 -18.22
C GLY A 51 -8.63 5.43 -18.18
N ARG A 52 -7.93 6.24 -18.97
CA ARG A 52 -8.22 7.67 -19.14
C ARG A 52 -9.61 7.85 -19.77
N PRO A 53 -10.39 8.87 -19.37
CA PRO A 53 -11.64 9.20 -20.05
C PRO A 53 -11.42 9.44 -21.55
N SER A 54 -12.41 9.11 -22.39
CA SER A 54 -12.32 9.33 -23.84
C SER A 54 -12.06 10.82 -24.17
N GLY A 55 -10.99 11.10 -24.92
CA GLY A 55 -10.54 12.45 -25.22
C GLY A 55 -9.86 13.19 -24.08
N GLY A 56 -9.68 12.55 -22.92
CA GLY A 56 -9.05 13.12 -21.73
C GLY A 56 -7.53 13.20 -21.83
N THR A 57 -6.96 13.96 -20.91
CA THR A 57 -5.52 14.17 -20.71
C THR A 57 -5.03 13.45 -19.45
N PHE A 58 -3.75 13.57 -19.13
CA PHE A 58 -3.19 13.04 -17.87
C PHE A 58 -3.91 13.63 -16.64
N ALA A 59 -4.32 14.89 -16.70
CA ALA A 59 -4.98 15.60 -15.59
C ALA A 59 -6.42 15.12 -15.31
N ASP A 60 -7.01 14.37 -16.23
CA ASP A 60 -8.37 13.86 -16.07
C ASP A 60 -8.43 12.51 -15.31
N GLY A 61 -7.28 12.01 -14.88
CA GLY A 61 -7.14 10.77 -14.12
C GLY A 61 -7.45 9.52 -14.91
N VAL A 62 -7.65 8.40 -14.19
CA VAL A 62 -7.90 7.09 -14.78
C VAL A 62 -8.99 6.32 -14.04
N SER A 63 -9.62 5.40 -14.76
CA SER A 63 -10.45 4.32 -14.21
C SER A 63 -9.89 2.99 -14.74
N ARG A 64 -8.77 2.55 -14.17
CA ARG A 64 -8.12 1.26 -14.48
C ARG A 64 -8.49 0.23 -13.42
N VAL A 65 -9.78 0.11 -13.19
CA VAL A 65 -10.31 -0.82 -12.19
C VAL A 65 -9.88 -2.24 -12.53
N ALA A 66 -9.46 -2.99 -11.52
CA ALA A 66 -9.01 -4.37 -11.71
C ALA A 66 -9.98 -5.19 -12.57
N TYR A 67 -9.43 -6.02 -13.44
CA TYR A 67 -10.14 -6.88 -14.39
C TYR A 67 -10.89 -6.13 -15.50
N SER A 68 -10.82 -4.81 -15.58
CA SER A 68 -11.33 -4.06 -16.74
C SER A 68 -10.43 -4.28 -17.97
N ASP A 69 -10.92 -3.88 -19.16
CA ASP A 69 -10.07 -3.90 -20.37
C ASP A 69 -8.91 -2.91 -20.26
N ALA A 70 -9.11 -1.82 -19.52
CA ALA A 70 -8.05 -0.85 -19.20
C ALA A 70 -6.96 -1.48 -18.32
N ASP A 71 -7.32 -2.28 -17.31
CA ASP A 71 -6.37 -3.02 -16.51
C ASP A 71 -5.59 -4.04 -17.35
N VAL A 72 -6.25 -4.86 -18.16
CA VAL A 72 -5.57 -5.81 -19.06
C VAL A 72 -4.56 -5.10 -19.96
N ALA A 73 -4.92 -3.94 -20.53
CA ALA A 73 -4.03 -3.17 -21.41
C ALA A 73 -2.88 -2.51 -20.60
N GLY A 74 -3.15 -1.96 -19.42
CA GLY A 74 -2.15 -1.40 -18.53
C GLY A 74 -1.13 -2.44 -18.04
N ARG A 75 -1.60 -3.65 -17.73
CA ARG A 75 -0.75 -4.79 -17.36
C ARG A 75 0.19 -5.18 -18.50
N LYS A 76 -0.34 -5.25 -19.74
CA LYS A 76 0.49 -5.49 -20.92
C LYS A 76 1.56 -4.39 -21.08
N TYR A 77 1.19 -3.12 -20.90
CA TYR A 77 2.13 -2.01 -20.95
C TYR A 77 3.24 -2.16 -19.90
N ALA A 78 2.90 -2.49 -18.66
CA ALA A 78 3.88 -2.71 -17.58
C ALA A 78 4.85 -3.87 -17.94
N MET A 79 4.34 -4.99 -18.48
CA MET A 79 5.17 -6.10 -18.92
C MET A 79 6.09 -5.70 -20.09
N ASP A 80 5.60 -4.90 -21.04
CA ASP A 80 6.42 -4.36 -22.14
C ASP A 80 7.55 -3.46 -21.60
N ARG A 81 7.29 -2.66 -20.53
CA ARG A 81 8.32 -1.86 -19.85
C ARG A 81 9.36 -2.74 -19.14
N MET A 82 8.92 -3.82 -18.47
CA MET A 82 9.84 -4.81 -17.88
C MET A 82 10.71 -5.46 -18.93
N GLY A 83 10.15 -5.86 -20.09
CA GLY A 83 10.89 -6.40 -21.21
C GLY A 83 11.93 -5.41 -21.75
N ALA A 84 11.56 -4.13 -21.88
CA ALA A 84 12.48 -3.06 -22.26
C ALA A 84 13.61 -2.84 -21.23
N ALA A 85 13.38 -3.17 -19.95
CA ALA A 85 14.41 -3.19 -18.90
C ALA A 85 15.33 -4.44 -18.99
N GLY A 86 15.08 -5.36 -19.92
CA GLY A 86 15.83 -6.61 -20.08
C GLY A 86 15.37 -7.73 -19.14
N LEU A 87 14.14 -7.66 -18.66
CA LEU A 87 13.53 -8.66 -17.79
C LEU A 87 12.61 -9.59 -18.60
N ASP A 88 12.33 -10.77 -18.05
CA ASP A 88 11.34 -11.73 -18.57
C ASP A 88 10.13 -11.75 -17.62
N PRO A 89 9.10 -10.90 -17.83
CA PRO A 89 7.95 -10.83 -16.95
C PRO A 89 7.04 -12.04 -17.12
N ARG A 90 6.47 -12.51 -16.01
CA ARG A 90 5.56 -13.67 -15.96
C ARG A 90 4.34 -13.33 -15.12
N ILE A 91 3.22 -13.94 -15.49
CA ILE A 91 1.98 -13.89 -14.72
C ILE A 91 1.88 -15.20 -13.93
N ASP A 92 1.66 -15.11 -12.63
CA ASP A 92 1.46 -16.27 -11.76
C ASP A 92 0.00 -16.74 -11.76
N ALA A 93 -0.30 -17.81 -11.01
CA ALA A 93 -1.65 -18.38 -10.94
C ALA A 93 -2.68 -17.40 -10.32
N ALA A 94 -2.26 -16.46 -9.47
CA ALA A 94 -3.13 -15.43 -8.92
C ALA A 94 -3.36 -14.28 -9.90
N GLY A 95 -2.57 -14.20 -10.99
CA GLY A 95 -2.60 -13.09 -11.90
C GLY A 95 -1.59 -11.99 -11.57
N ASN A 96 -0.74 -12.12 -10.55
CA ASN A 96 0.31 -11.15 -10.27
C ASN A 96 1.38 -11.18 -11.38
N ILE A 97 1.95 -10.02 -11.72
CA ILE A 97 3.08 -9.94 -12.65
C ILE A 97 4.36 -9.92 -11.84
N SER A 98 5.33 -10.74 -12.22
CA SER A 98 6.65 -10.74 -11.59
C SER A 98 7.76 -10.88 -12.61
N ALA A 99 8.94 -10.34 -12.29
CA ALA A 99 10.15 -10.54 -13.06
C ALA A 99 11.37 -10.60 -12.13
N LEU A 100 12.26 -11.56 -12.39
CA LEU A 100 13.49 -11.78 -11.65
C LEU A 100 14.71 -11.34 -12.47
N ARG A 101 15.59 -10.57 -11.85
CA ARG A 101 16.94 -10.29 -12.35
C ARG A 101 17.94 -11.05 -11.48
N PRO A 102 18.76 -11.94 -12.05
CA PRO A 102 19.79 -12.66 -11.32
C PRO A 102 20.78 -11.73 -10.63
N GLY A 103 21.22 -12.11 -9.42
CA GLY A 103 22.36 -11.52 -8.73
C GLY A 103 23.67 -12.26 -9.08
N THR A 104 24.78 -11.79 -8.51
CA THR A 104 26.08 -12.48 -8.65
C THR A 104 26.16 -13.72 -7.76
N ASP A 105 25.33 -13.82 -6.73
CA ASP A 105 25.22 -14.98 -5.85
C ASP A 105 23.77 -15.52 -5.86
N PRO A 106 23.51 -16.58 -6.64
CA PRO A 106 22.16 -17.15 -6.78
C PRO A 106 21.69 -17.89 -5.51
N SER A 107 22.55 -18.11 -4.53
CA SER A 107 22.19 -18.74 -3.24
C SER A 107 21.53 -17.75 -2.28
N LEU A 108 21.68 -16.45 -2.51
CA LEU A 108 21.08 -15.40 -1.70
C LEU A 108 19.60 -15.24 -2.01
N LYS A 109 18.82 -14.87 -0.98
CA LYS A 109 17.39 -14.58 -1.13
C LYS A 109 17.18 -13.31 -1.96
N PRO A 110 16.18 -13.25 -2.84
CA PRO A 110 15.91 -12.05 -3.62
C PRO A 110 15.48 -10.88 -2.71
N ILE A 111 15.80 -9.66 -3.13
CA ILE A 111 15.13 -8.45 -2.66
C ILE A 111 13.88 -8.30 -3.51
N LEU A 112 12.70 -8.36 -2.88
CA LEU A 112 11.40 -8.23 -3.53
C LEU A 112 10.91 -6.79 -3.38
N PHE A 113 10.41 -6.17 -4.44
CA PHE A 113 9.87 -4.82 -4.42
C PHE A 113 8.87 -4.58 -5.54
N GLY A 114 7.96 -3.65 -5.34
CA GLY A 114 6.90 -3.32 -6.29
C GLY A 114 5.71 -2.66 -5.62
N SER A 115 4.57 -2.67 -6.29
CA SER A 115 3.28 -2.17 -5.84
C SER A 115 2.19 -2.72 -6.77
N HIS A 116 1.10 -1.99 -7.02
CA HIS A 116 0.01 -2.33 -7.93
C HIS A 116 -0.08 -1.34 -9.11
N ILE A 117 -1.00 -1.59 -10.05
CA ILE A 117 -1.32 -0.67 -11.15
C ILE A 117 -2.83 -0.58 -11.42
N ASP A 118 -3.65 -1.35 -10.72
CA ASP A 118 -5.10 -1.12 -10.73
C ASP A 118 -5.45 0.13 -9.92
N SER A 119 -6.61 0.71 -10.19
CA SER A 119 -7.09 1.93 -9.55
C SER A 119 -8.54 1.80 -9.12
N VAL A 120 -8.98 2.66 -8.19
CA VAL A 120 -10.40 2.91 -8.00
C VAL A 120 -11.02 3.62 -9.22
N PRO A 121 -12.35 3.64 -9.38
CA PRO A 121 -13.01 4.46 -10.40
C PRO A 121 -12.67 5.96 -10.22
N SER A 122 -12.38 6.65 -11.32
CA SER A 122 -12.06 8.09 -11.33
C SER A 122 -10.91 8.47 -10.39
N SER A 123 -9.84 7.69 -10.42
CA SER A 123 -8.61 7.87 -9.63
C SER A 123 -7.64 8.86 -10.28
N GLY A 124 -6.49 9.07 -9.58
CA GLY A 124 -5.31 9.73 -10.12
C GLY A 124 -4.42 8.78 -10.95
N ASN A 125 -3.16 9.18 -11.14
CA ASN A 125 -2.19 8.46 -11.98
C ASN A 125 -0.92 8.06 -11.21
N PHE A 126 -0.92 8.17 -9.88
CA PHE A 126 0.27 7.94 -9.06
C PHE A 126 0.09 6.82 -8.04
N ASP A 127 -1.14 6.63 -7.58
CA ASP A 127 -1.52 5.59 -6.62
C ASP A 127 -1.18 4.21 -7.18
N GLY A 128 -0.29 3.47 -6.48
CA GLY A 128 0.29 2.19 -6.94
C GLY A 128 1.21 2.31 -8.16
N ASP A 129 0.79 3.09 -9.17
CA ASP A 129 1.51 3.28 -10.44
C ASP A 129 2.94 3.76 -10.22
N LEU A 130 3.13 4.71 -9.31
CA LEU A 130 4.46 5.25 -9.01
C LEU A 130 5.40 4.16 -8.48
N GLY A 131 4.94 3.34 -7.53
CA GLY A 131 5.75 2.27 -6.96
C GLY A 131 6.13 1.21 -7.99
N SER A 132 5.15 0.76 -8.77
CA SER A 132 5.34 -0.25 -9.81
C SER A 132 6.28 0.21 -10.93
N LEU A 133 6.09 1.43 -11.44
CA LEU A 133 6.94 1.95 -12.52
C LEU A 133 8.31 2.39 -12.02
N SER A 134 8.44 2.84 -10.77
CA SER A 134 9.74 3.08 -10.13
C SER A 134 10.53 1.79 -9.95
N ALA A 135 9.88 0.68 -9.62
CA ALA A 135 10.54 -0.62 -9.54
C ALA A 135 11.13 -1.02 -10.90
N ILE A 136 10.39 -0.82 -11.98
CA ILE A 136 10.88 -1.06 -13.34
C ILE A 136 12.02 -0.10 -13.70
N GLU A 137 11.91 1.19 -13.33
CA GLU A 137 12.94 2.19 -13.59
C GLU A 137 14.25 1.89 -12.84
N VAL A 138 14.18 1.36 -11.62
CA VAL A 138 15.36 0.87 -10.87
C VAL A 138 16.09 -0.21 -11.68
N MET A 139 15.36 -1.18 -12.26
CA MET A 139 15.97 -2.23 -13.08
C MET A 139 16.61 -1.68 -14.37
N HIS A 140 15.94 -0.71 -15.02
CA HIS A 140 16.51 0.01 -16.16
C HIS A 140 17.82 0.70 -15.78
N THR A 141 17.82 1.46 -14.68
CA THR A 141 19.01 2.20 -14.22
C THR A 141 20.18 1.25 -13.94
N LEU A 142 19.94 0.14 -13.24
CA LEU A 142 20.99 -0.85 -12.98
C LEU A 142 21.53 -1.46 -14.26
N ARG A 143 20.69 -1.70 -15.27
CA ARG A 143 21.12 -2.20 -16.58
C ARG A 143 21.95 -1.16 -17.35
N ASP A 144 21.48 0.08 -17.40
CA ASP A 144 22.13 1.17 -18.16
C ASP A 144 23.55 1.45 -17.63
N HIS A 145 23.78 1.21 -16.33
CA HIS A 145 25.07 1.35 -15.67
C HIS A 145 25.86 0.04 -15.53
N ASN A 146 25.38 -1.06 -16.12
CA ASN A 146 26.00 -2.40 -16.04
C ASN A 146 26.27 -2.86 -14.60
N LEU A 147 25.42 -2.46 -13.65
CA LEU A 147 25.52 -2.83 -12.24
C LEU A 147 24.75 -4.13 -11.99
N THR A 148 25.40 -5.09 -11.34
CA THR A 148 24.78 -6.34 -10.87
C THR A 148 24.89 -6.39 -9.35
N THR A 149 23.76 -6.62 -8.69
CA THR A 149 23.67 -6.80 -7.23
C THR A 149 24.16 -8.18 -6.82
N ARG A 150 24.52 -8.36 -5.56
CA ARG A 150 24.82 -9.68 -5.00
C ARG A 150 23.56 -10.54 -4.94
N HIS A 151 22.50 -9.98 -4.34
CA HIS A 151 21.20 -10.61 -4.26
C HIS A 151 20.46 -10.56 -5.60
N PRO A 152 19.70 -11.59 -5.97
CA PRO A 152 18.71 -11.47 -7.02
C PRO A 152 17.74 -10.32 -6.68
N LEU A 153 17.22 -9.64 -7.71
CA LEU A 153 16.20 -8.60 -7.56
C LEU A 153 14.92 -9.07 -8.22
N GLN A 154 13.80 -8.97 -7.50
CA GLN A 154 12.50 -9.39 -8.02
C GLN A 154 11.49 -8.27 -7.93
N ILE A 155 10.87 -7.93 -9.06
CA ILE A 155 9.70 -7.05 -9.11
C ILE A 155 8.45 -7.90 -8.92
N ALA A 156 7.47 -7.37 -8.17
CA ALA A 156 6.08 -7.84 -8.16
C ALA A 156 5.15 -6.66 -8.44
N ILE A 157 4.19 -6.86 -9.37
CA ILE A 157 3.03 -5.99 -9.53
C ILE A 157 1.82 -6.83 -9.13
N TRP A 158 1.25 -6.44 -7.98
CA TRP A 158 0.13 -7.14 -7.40
C TRP A 158 -1.16 -6.78 -8.14
N GLN A 159 -2.05 -7.73 -8.30
CA GLN A 159 -3.33 -7.53 -8.96
C GLN A 159 -4.44 -7.22 -7.94
N ASN A 160 -5.35 -6.34 -8.32
CA ASN A 160 -6.56 -5.99 -7.57
C ASN A 160 -6.25 -5.63 -6.11
N GLU A 161 -5.30 -4.71 -5.92
CA GLU A 161 -4.96 -4.15 -4.60
C GLU A 161 -6.16 -3.39 -4.05
N GLU A 162 -6.73 -2.49 -4.86
CA GLU A 162 -7.86 -1.63 -4.53
C GLU A 162 -9.16 -2.40 -4.21
N GLY A 163 -9.27 -3.63 -4.67
CA GLY A 163 -10.38 -4.54 -4.35
C GLY A 163 -10.17 -5.40 -3.11
N GLY A 164 -9.16 -5.09 -2.30
CA GLY A 164 -8.86 -5.74 -1.03
C GLY A 164 -7.62 -6.61 -1.04
N LEU A 165 -6.53 -6.14 -1.65
CA LEU A 165 -5.19 -6.75 -1.64
C LEU A 165 -5.19 -8.17 -2.24
N VAL A 166 -6.05 -8.45 -3.24
CA VAL A 166 -6.33 -9.83 -3.67
C VAL A 166 -5.07 -10.59 -4.08
N GLY A 167 -4.20 -9.96 -4.87
CA GLY A 167 -2.99 -10.60 -5.36
C GLY A 167 -1.99 -10.92 -4.27
N SER A 168 -1.69 -9.97 -3.40
CA SER A 168 -0.76 -10.13 -2.30
C SER A 168 -1.31 -11.03 -1.17
N ARG A 169 -2.64 -11.03 -0.92
CA ARG A 169 -3.28 -11.98 0.01
C ARG A 169 -3.11 -13.42 -0.47
N ILE A 170 -3.36 -13.70 -1.76
CA ILE A 170 -3.14 -15.03 -2.32
C ILE A 170 -1.66 -15.44 -2.18
N ALA A 171 -0.74 -14.50 -2.47
CA ALA A 171 0.69 -14.74 -2.28
C ALA A 171 1.05 -15.03 -0.81
N ALA A 172 0.37 -14.40 0.15
CA ALA A 172 0.51 -14.68 1.57
C ALA A 172 -0.21 -15.97 2.03
N GLY A 173 -0.98 -16.61 1.15
CA GLY A 173 -1.71 -17.84 1.46
C GLY A 173 -3.13 -17.63 1.98
N GLU A 174 -3.67 -16.43 1.85
CA GLU A 174 -5.04 -16.07 2.17
C GLU A 174 -5.89 -16.12 0.89
N PHE A 175 -6.76 -17.13 0.77
CA PHE A 175 -7.54 -17.31 -0.45
C PHE A 175 -8.92 -16.66 -0.31
N PRO A 176 -9.30 -15.75 -1.22
CA PRO A 176 -10.61 -15.11 -1.20
C PRO A 176 -11.71 -16.08 -1.66
N ASP A 177 -12.95 -15.74 -1.32
CA ASP A 177 -14.11 -16.36 -1.98
C ASP A 177 -14.12 -15.99 -3.47
N LEU A 178 -13.90 -16.97 -4.32
CA LEU A 178 -13.79 -16.81 -5.77
C LEU A 178 -15.13 -16.45 -6.44
N ALA A 179 -16.25 -16.69 -5.76
CA ALA A 179 -17.58 -16.29 -6.21
C ALA A 179 -17.91 -14.83 -5.88
N ARG A 180 -17.16 -14.21 -4.97
CA ARG A 180 -17.32 -12.77 -4.66
C ARG A 180 -17.13 -11.97 -5.94
N GLU A 181 -18.07 -11.07 -6.20
CA GLU A 181 -17.99 -10.15 -7.34
C GLU A 181 -17.12 -8.93 -7.03
N TYR A 182 -16.32 -8.55 -8.02
CA TYR A 182 -15.62 -7.28 -8.06
C TYR A 182 -15.78 -6.68 -9.46
N ASN A 183 -16.17 -5.41 -9.53
CA ASN A 183 -16.46 -4.73 -10.79
C ASN A 183 -17.48 -5.50 -11.67
N GLY A 184 -18.46 -6.13 -11.03
CA GLY A 184 -19.56 -6.84 -11.73
C GLY A 184 -19.19 -8.21 -12.31
N ILE A 185 -18.03 -8.75 -11.97
CA ILE A 185 -17.63 -10.11 -12.37
C ILE A 185 -17.09 -10.90 -11.16
N PRO A 186 -17.31 -12.23 -11.12
CA PRO A 186 -16.71 -13.08 -10.11
C PRO A 186 -15.18 -13.00 -10.12
N LEU A 187 -14.54 -13.02 -8.95
CA LEU A 187 -13.07 -12.99 -8.85
C LEU A 187 -12.39 -14.07 -9.67
N ALA A 188 -13.00 -15.28 -9.74
CA ALA A 188 -12.47 -16.35 -10.58
C ALA A 188 -12.36 -15.94 -12.06
N ASP A 189 -13.35 -15.24 -12.58
CA ASP A 189 -13.37 -14.81 -13.99
C ASP A 189 -12.42 -13.62 -14.21
N GLY A 190 -12.34 -12.72 -13.24
CA GLY A 190 -11.37 -11.62 -13.22
C GLY A 190 -9.94 -12.14 -13.30
N ILE A 191 -9.57 -13.09 -12.43
CA ILE A 191 -8.23 -13.71 -12.40
C ILE A 191 -7.92 -14.39 -13.74
N ARG A 192 -8.87 -15.13 -14.35
CA ARG A 192 -8.68 -15.71 -15.70
C ARG A 192 -8.46 -14.65 -16.75
N LYS A 193 -9.24 -13.56 -16.71
CA LYS A 193 -9.14 -12.47 -17.68
C LYS A 193 -7.76 -11.82 -17.72
N ILE A 194 -7.08 -11.73 -16.57
CA ILE A 194 -5.72 -11.17 -16.46
C ILE A 194 -4.62 -12.22 -16.61
N GLY A 195 -4.95 -13.46 -17.02
CA GLY A 195 -3.98 -14.51 -17.33
C GLY A 195 -3.62 -15.44 -16.17
N GLY A 196 -4.31 -15.34 -15.02
CA GLY A 196 -4.15 -16.26 -13.90
C GLY A 196 -4.96 -17.56 -14.07
N ASP A 197 -4.85 -18.45 -13.09
CA ASP A 197 -5.55 -19.73 -13.04
C ASP A 197 -6.17 -19.98 -11.65
N PRO A 198 -7.47 -19.68 -11.47
CA PRO A 198 -8.14 -19.86 -10.19
C PRO A 198 -8.12 -21.29 -9.62
N ALA A 199 -7.90 -22.30 -10.46
CA ALA A 199 -7.77 -23.68 -10.00
C ALA A 199 -6.41 -23.98 -9.36
N ARG A 200 -5.41 -23.09 -9.55
CA ARG A 200 -4.03 -23.30 -9.10
C ARG A 200 -3.49 -22.19 -8.19
N LEU A 201 -4.36 -21.42 -7.52
CA LEU A 201 -3.94 -20.30 -6.68
C LEU A 201 -2.87 -20.65 -5.65
N ALA A 202 -2.89 -21.87 -5.12
CA ALA A 202 -1.88 -22.36 -4.18
C ALA A 202 -0.44 -22.31 -4.75
N GLN A 203 -0.27 -22.30 -6.07
CA GLN A 203 1.04 -22.17 -6.73
C GLN A 203 1.59 -20.74 -6.72
N ALA A 204 0.74 -19.74 -6.47
CA ALA A 204 1.14 -18.33 -6.34
C ALA A 204 1.63 -17.99 -4.92
N ARG A 205 1.55 -18.94 -3.96
CA ARG A 205 2.02 -18.69 -2.59
C ARG A 205 3.52 -18.49 -2.55
N ILE A 206 3.91 -17.46 -1.81
CA ILE A 206 5.31 -17.16 -1.49
C ILE A 206 5.61 -17.78 -0.12
N PRO A 207 6.60 -18.67 0.00
CA PRO A 207 6.97 -19.24 1.31
C PRO A 207 7.50 -18.14 2.25
N PRO A 208 7.10 -18.14 3.54
CA PRO A 208 7.66 -17.21 4.52
C PRO A 208 9.20 -17.29 4.56
N GLY A 209 9.84 -16.12 4.57
CA GLY A 209 11.29 -16.00 4.60
C GLY A 209 12.00 -16.37 3.30
N SER A 210 11.31 -16.49 2.15
CA SER A 210 11.93 -16.78 0.85
C SER A 210 12.56 -15.58 0.18
N PHE A 211 12.29 -14.37 0.63
CA PHE A 211 12.96 -13.13 0.21
C PHE A 211 13.73 -12.48 1.36
N LEU A 212 14.71 -11.63 1.06
CA LEU A 212 15.47 -10.88 2.06
C LEU A 212 14.57 -9.84 2.74
N CYS A 213 13.91 -9.03 1.92
CA CYS A 213 12.94 -8.02 2.34
C CYS A 213 12.00 -7.68 1.19
N TYR A 214 10.85 -7.09 1.55
CA TYR A 214 9.93 -6.43 0.62
C TYR A 214 10.03 -4.90 0.78
N LEU A 215 10.10 -4.18 -0.35
CA LEU A 215 10.14 -2.72 -0.38
C LEU A 215 9.02 -2.20 -1.29
N GLU A 216 8.30 -1.20 -0.81
CA GLU A 216 7.25 -0.54 -1.59
C GLU A 216 7.44 0.98 -1.54
N LEU A 217 7.49 1.60 -2.73
CA LEU A 217 7.37 3.05 -2.87
C LEU A 217 5.91 3.38 -3.17
N HIS A 218 5.38 4.40 -2.49
CA HIS A 218 4.00 4.82 -2.70
C HIS A 218 3.85 6.33 -2.49
N ILE A 219 2.76 6.92 -2.94
CA ILE A 219 2.35 8.25 -2.53
C ILE A 219 1.79 8.19 -1.09
N GLU A 220 1.85 9.29 -0.34
CA GLU A 220 1.34 9.32 1.05
C GLU A 220 -0.19 9.14 1.12
N GLN A 221 -0.92 9.50 0.09
CA GLN A 221 -2.38 9.63 0.06
C GLN A 221 -2.94 10.60 1.12
N GLY A 222 -2.07 11.19 1.91
CA GLY A 222 -2.34 12.17 2.95
C GLY A 222 -1.50 13.43 2.76
N GLY A 223 -1.73 14.46 3.58
CA GLY A 223 -1.11 15.77 3.41
C GLY A 223 0.00 16.10 4.40
N ASN A 224 0.54 15.13 5.15
CA ASN A 224 1.55 15.44 6.18
C ASN A 224 2.88 15.87 5.57
N LEU A 225 3.35 15.14 4.55
CA LEU A 225 4.62 15.45 3.88
C LEU A 225 4.53 16.77 3.12
N ASP A 226 3.45 16.99 2.36
CA ASP A 226 3.24 18.22 1.60
C ASP A 226 3.18 19.45 2.52
N LYS A 227 2.39 19.38 3.60
CA LYS A 227 2.29 20.44 4.61
C LYS A 227 3.60 20.72 5.33
N ALA A 228 4.40 19.66 5.59
CA ALA A 228 5.69 19.78 6.25
C ALA A 228 6.82 20.24 5.29
N GLY A 229 6.61 20.20 3.98
CA GLY A 229 7.65 20.46 2.97
C GLY A 229 8.76 19.41 3.01
N ILE A 230 8.44 18.15 3.38
CA ILE A 230 9.40 17.04 3.50
C ILE A 230 9.20 16.08 2.33
N PRO A 231 10.26 15.81 1.54
CA PRO A 231 10.12 15.04 0.30
C PRO A 231 9.99 13.53 0.50
N ILE A 232 10.38 12.99 1.68
CA ILE A 232 10.39 11.53 1.89
C ILE A 232 9.76 11.16 3.23
N GLY A 233 8.77 10.27 3.15
CA GLY A 233 8.21 9.58 4.31
C GLY A 233 8.87 8.22 4.54
N VAL A 234 9.25 7.95 5.78
CA VAL A 234 9.68 6.62 6.22
C VAL A 234 8.50 6.01 6.97
N VAL A 235 7.89 4.99 6.38
CA VAL A 235 6.67 4.41 6.95
C VAL A 235 7.01 3.60 8.20
N GLU A 236 6.34 3.92 9.31
CA GLU A 236 6.50 3.21 10.59
C GLU A 236 5.77 1.87 10.61
N GLY A 237 4.70 1.78 9.82
CA GLY A 237 3.84 0.63 9.66
C GLY A 237 2.53 1.04 8.98
N ILE A 238 1.76 0.03 8.59
CA ILE A 238 0.41 0.17 8.04
C ILE A 238 -0.56 -0.05 9.19
N VAL A 239 -1.53 0.85 9.35
CA VAL A 239 -2.49 0.80 10.47
C VAL A 239 -3.39 -0.44 10.41
N SER A 240 -3.87 -0.85 11.58
CA SER A 240 -5.02 -1.76 11.69
C SER A 240 -6.27 -1.06 11.15
N ILE A 241 -7.15 -1.81 10.53
CA ILE A 241 -8.48 -1.37 10.10
C ILE A 241 -9.49 -2.24 10.81
N ASP A 242 -10.17 -1.66 11.82
CA ASP A 242 -11.23 -2.33 12.58
C ASP A 242 -12.60 -1.80 12.16
N GLU A 243 -13.42 -2.67 11.58
CA GLU A 243 -14.77 -2.34 11.12
C GLU A 243 -15.85 -2.90 12.02
N TYR A 244 -16.88 -2.11 12.26
CA TYR A 244 -18.05 -2.48 13.04
C TYR A 244 -19.34 -2.12 12.30
N ALA A 245 -20.31 -3.04 12.31
CA ALA A 245 -21.69 -2.77 11.94
C ALA A 245 -22.49 -2.42 13.22
N VAL A 246 -23.21 -1.33 13.15
CA VAL A 246 -24.10 -0.87 14.22
C VAL A 246 -25.55 -0.96 13.77
N GLU A 247 -26.38 -1.57 14.60
CA GLU A 247 -27.82 -1.58 14.42
C GLU A 247 -28.50 -0.98 15.66
N ILE A 248 -29.36 0.01 15.42
CA ILE A 248 -30.11 0.72 16.47
C ILE A 248 -31.59 0.52 16.24
N ARG A 249 -32.26 -0.16 17.18
CA ARG A 249 -33.69 -0.42 17.16
C ARG A 249 -34.42 0.48 18.13
N GLY A 250 -35.37 1.24 17.60
CA GLY A 250 -36.32 2.03 18.33
C GLY A 250 -37.76 1.55 18.06
N PHE A 251 -38.67 2.49 17.84
CA PHE A 251 -40.04 2.20 17.46
C PHE A 251 -40.59 3.28 16.52
N ALA A 252 -40.92 2.85 15.29
CA ALA A 252 -41.51 3.75 14.31
C ALA A 252 -42.94 4.12 14.68
N ASN A 253 -43.22 5.42 14.76
CA ASN A 253 -44.56 5.91 15.08
C ASN A 253 -44.80 7.28 14.46
N HIS A 254 -46.05 7.76 14.50
CA HIS A 254 -46.43 9.04 13.91
C HIS A 254 -45.67 10.21 14.55
N ALA A 255 -44.99 11.04 13.75
CA ALA A 255 -44.14 12.10 14.26
C ALA A 255 -44.89 13.24 14.97
N GLY A 256 -46.14 13.50 14.59
CA GLY A 256 -46.95 14.57 15.20
C GLY A 256 -47.73 14.17 16.46
N THR A 257 -48.11 12.90 16.58
CA THR A 257 -48.99 12.43 17.68
C THR A 257 -48.24 11.63 18.76
N THR A 258 -46.98 11.27 18.55
CA THR A 258 -46.19 10.60 19.59
C THR A 258 -45.54 11.64 20.51
N PRO A 259 -45.90 11.68 21.81
CA PRO A 259 -45.30 12.61 22.76
C PRO A 259 -43.77 12.43 22.84
N MET A 260 -43.04 13.52 23.05
CA MET A 260 -41.55 13.49 23.10
C MET A 260 -41.00 12.48 24.13
N PRO A 261 -41.56 12.35 25.36
CA PRO A 261 -41.02 11.38 26.34
C PRO A 261 -41.28 9.91 25.99
N GLU A 262 -42.21 9.62 25.12
CA GLU A 262 -42.56 8.24 24.69
C GLU A 262 -41.81 7.74 23.48
N ARG A 263 -41.03 8.63 22.84
CA ARG A 263 -40.31 8.30 21.60
C ARG A 263 -39.14 7.38 21.86
N ARG A 264 -39.09 6.28 21.10
CA ARG A 264 -37.94 5.41 20.97
C ARG A 264 -37.27 5.70 19.61
N ASN A 265 -36.62 6.87 19.50
CA ASN A 265 -36.12 7.40 18.23
C ASN A 265 -34.72 6.85 17.93
N ALA A 266 -34.62 5.88 16.98
CA ALA A 266 -33.38 5.28 16.59
C ALA A 266 -32.41 6.27 15.94
N LEU A 267 -32.91 7.27 15.18
CA LEU A 267 -32.03 8.27 14.54
C LEU A 267 -31.42 9.24 15.55
N LEU A 268 -32.17 9.62 16.59
CA LEU A 268 -31.61 10.42 17.67
C LEU A 268 -30.50 9.67 18.44
N ALA A 269 -30.69 8.37 18.67
CA ALA A 269 -29.69 7.52 19.29
C ALA A 269 -28.43 7.37 18.37
N ALA A 270 -28.61 7.21 17.06
CA ALA A 270 -27.52 7.17 16.08
C ALA A 270 -26.72 8.47 16.08
N ALA A 271 -27.37 9.63 16.01
CA ALA A 271 -26.69 10.94 16.04
C ALA A 271 -25.82 11.11 17.29
N LYS A 272 -26.34 10.72 18.47
CA LYS A 272 -25.57 10.74 19.73
C LYS A 272 -24.38 9.77 19.71
N LEU A 273 -24.53 8.59 19.08
CA LEU A 273 -23.45 7.61 18.99
C LEU A 273 -22.36 8.07 18.01
N ILE A 274 -22.74 8.66 16.88
CA ILE A 274 -21.79 9.23 15.90
C ILE A 274 -20.94 10.34 16.56
N GLU A 275 -21.59 11.24 17.32
CA GLU A 275 -20.87 12.26 18.09
C GLU A 275 -19.96 11.62 19.15
N ALA A 276 -20.43 10.57 19.84
CA ALA A 276 -19.64 9.86 20.83
C ALA A 276 -18.41 9.16 20.23
N VAL A 277 -18.49 8.63 19.01
CA VAL A 277 -17.32 8.08 18.27
C VAL A 277 -16.27 9.17 18.11
N GLN A 278 -16.64 10.34 17.59
CA GLN A 278 -15.74 11.49 17.44
C GLN A 278 -15.09 11.88 18.77
N GLN A 279 -15.91 12.02 19.84
CA GLN A 279 -15.43 12.38 21.17
C GLN A 279 -14.45 11.35 21.75
N VAL A 280 -14.74 10.06 21.60
CA VAL A 280 -13.87 8.98 22.09
C VAL A 280 -12.54 8.98 21.35
N VAL A 281 -12.55 9.04 20.01
CA VAL A 281 -11.34 9.00 19.20
C VAL A 281 -10.43 10.19 19.45
N THR A 282 -10.99 11.38 19.72
CA THR A 282 -10.24 12.61 20.02
C THR A 282 -9.93 12.81 21.51
N SER A 283 -10.36 11.89 22.40
CA SER A 283 -10.20 12.04 23.86
C SER A 283 -8.74 11.82 24.33
N GLU A 284 -7.93 11.16 23.56
CA GLU A 284 -6.51 10.94 23.84
C GLU A 284 -5.63 11.41 22.66
N PRO A 285 -4.41 11.90 22.94
CA PRO A 285 -3.48 12.33 21.89
C PRO A 285 -3.02 11.13 21.07
N GLY A 286 -2.76 11.37 19.78
CA GLY A 286 -2.25 10.34 18.87
C GLY A 286 -2.63 10.61 17.42
N ARG A 287 -2.43 9.59 16.59
CA ARG A 287 -2.73 9.62 15.16
C ARG A 287 -3.90 8.69 14.77
N GLN A 288 -4.59 8.17 15.78
CA GLN A 288 -5.79 7.34 15.58
C GLN A 288 -6.88 8.12 14.87
N VAL A 289 -7.62 7.44 14.02
CA VAL A 289 -8.81 7.99 13.35
C VAL A 289 -10.01 7.07 13.58
N GLY A 290 -11.21 7.67 13.58
CA GLY A 290 -12.48 6.94 13.66
C GLY A 290 -13.51 7.62 12.78
N THR A 291 -14.22 6.84 11.99
CA THR A 291 -15.13 7.34 10.96
C THR A 291 -16.46 6.59 11.02
N VAL A 292 -17.56 7.32 10.81
CA VAL A 292 -18.87 6.78 10.49
C VAL A 292 -19.16 7.18 9.03
N GLY A 293 -18.86 6.27 8.08
CA GLY A 293 -18.90 6.55 6.65
C GLY A 293 -20.21 6.16 5.96
N HIS A 294 -21.06 5.35 6.61
CA HIS A 294 -22.31 4.86 6.05
C HIS A 294 -23.43 4.92 7.08
N ILE A 295 -24.64 5.34 6.66
CA ILE A 295 -25.85 5.35 7.49
C ILE A 295 -27.09 5.08 6.66
N GLU A 296 -27.96 4.21 7.17
CA GLU A 296 -29.29 3.93 6.64
C GLU A 296 -30.34 4.17 7.71
N VAL A 297 -31.45 4.80 7.34
CA VAL A 297 -32.55 5.15 8.25
C VAL A 297 -33.86 4.57 7.75
N TYR A 298 -34.64 3.96 8.64
CA TYR A 298 -35.92 3.35 8.30
C TYR A 298 -37.04 3.86 9.23
N PRO A 299 -38.22 4.21 8.64
CA PRO A 299 -38.61 4.14 7.23
C PRO A 299 -38.13 5.33 6.37
N ASN A 300 -37.32 6.25 6.91
CA ASN A 300 -36.80 7.45 6.23
C ASN A 300 -37.93 8.35 5.67
N ALA A 301 -38.92 8.60 6.49
CA ALA A 301 -40.07 9.45 6.17
C ALA A 301 -40.18 10.61 7.16
N THR A 302 -40.45 11.83 6.67
CA THR A 302 -40.44 13.07 7.47
C THR A 302 -41.49 13.13 8.57
N ASN A 303 -42.59 12.39 8.42
CA ASN A 303 -43.70 12.33 9.35
C ASN A 303 -43.74 11.08 10.25
N VAL A 304 -42.60 10.31 10.29
CA VAL A 304 -42.47 9.11 11.10
C VAL A 304 -41.26 9.24 12.03
N VAL A 305 -41.39 8.90 13.30
CA VAL A 305 -40.24 8.70 14.21
C VAL A 305 -39.44 7.48 13.73
N PRO A 306 -38.14 7.61 13.38
CA PRO A 306 -37.36 6.48 12.87
C PRO A 306 -37.27 5.32 13.87
N GLY A 307 -37.62 4.11 13.40
CA GLY A 307 -37.63 2.89 14.21
C GLY A 307 -36.37 2.03 14.08
N LEU A 308 -35.58 2.20 12.99
CA LEU A 308 -34.36 1.44 12.77
C LEU A 308 -33.33 2.34 12.10
N VAL A 309 -32.08 2.27 12.58
CA VAL A 309 -30.91 2.85 11.92
C VAL A 309 -29.82 1.80 11.85
N LYS A 310 -29.13 1.74 10.71
CA LYS A 310 -27.89 0.98 10.54
C LYS A 310 -26.77 1.93 10.13
N HIS A 311 -25.59 1.78 10.71
CA HIS A 311 -24.42 2.56 10.30
C HIS A 311 -23.13 1.77 10.52
N SER A 312 -22.03 2.21 9.87
CA SER A 312 -20.69 1.67 10.11
C SER A 312 -19.96 2.45 11.21
N ILE A 313 -18.95 1.85 11.80
CA ILE A 313 -17.85 2.52 12.50
C ILE A 313 -16.57 1.87 12.01
N GLU A 314 -15.57 2.67 11.66
CA GLU A 314 -14.23 2.24 11.32
C GLU A 314 -13.22 2.93 12.25
N LEU A 315 -12.29 2.17 12.81
CA LEU A 315 -11.19 2.69 13.66
C LEU A 315 -9.86 2.27 13.04
N ARG A 316 -8.87 3.19 12.99
CA ARG A 316 -7.52 2.92 12.50
C ARG A 316 -6.46 3.46 13.44
N ASP A 317 -5.46 2.65 13.76
CA ASP A 317 -4.19 3.02 14.47
C ASP A 317 -3.16 1.91 14.28
N LEU A 318 -1.89 2.20 14.58
CA LEU A 318 -0.82 1.19 14.61
C LEU A 318 -0.89 0.29 15.86
N SER A 319 -1.58 0.72 16.94
CA SER A 319 -1.68 -0.05 18.19
C SER A 319 -3.01 -0.78 18.28
N PRO A 320 -3.02 -2.13 18.19
CA PRO A 320 -4.21 -2.94 18.42
C PRO A 320 -4.83 -2.72 19.80
N GLU A 321 -3.98 -2.51 20.83
CA GLU A 321 -4.45 -2.27 22.20
C GLU A 321 -5.21 -0.94 22.31
N LYS A 322 -4.76 0.10 21.60
CA LYS A 322 -5.46 1.38 21.53
C LYS A 322 -6.81 1.22 20.83
N ILE A 323 -6.84 0.56 19.68
CA ILE A 323 -8.08 0.28 18.94
C ILE A 323 -9.08 -0.49 19.81
N ALA A 324 -8.64 -1.56 20.48
CA ALA A 324 -9.50 -2.34 21.37
C ALA A 324 -10.07 -1.48 22.52
N ARG A 325 -9.23 -0.61 23.10
CA ARG A 325 -9.64 0.32 24.18
C ARG A 325 -10.66 1.35 23.70
N LEU A 326 -10.44 1.96 22.52
CA LEU A 326 -11.37 2.90 21.90
C LEU A 326 -12.71 2.23 21.56
N GLY A 327 -12.68 1.04 20.97
CA GLY A 327 -13.87 0.25 20.67
C GLY A 327 -14.68 -0.07 21.93
N GLU A 328 -14.02 -0.41 23.03
CA GLU A 328 -14.70 -0.66 24.31
C GLU A 328 -15.31 0.63 24.90
N GLN A 329 -14.64 1.77 24.81
CA GLN A 329 -15.21 3.06 25.21
C GLN A 329 -16.45 3.40 24.38
N ILE A 330 -16.42 3.17 23.06
CA ILE A 330 -17.59 3.39 22.19
C ILE A 330 -18.75 2.47 22.61
N ARG A 331 -18.50 1.18 22.90
CA ARG A 331 -19.54 0.25 23.38
C ARG A 331 -20.17 0.74 24.69
N ARG A 332 -19.38 1.24 25.65
CA ARG A 332 -19.89 1.81 26.88
C ARG A 332 -20.79 3.04 26.67
N ARG A 333 -20.37 3.93 25.74
CA ARG A 333 -21.18 5.10 25.34
C ARG A 333 -22.47 4.66 24.66
N ALA A 334 -22.42 3.66 23.78
CA ALA A 334 -23.62 3.10 23.16
C ALA A 334 -24.64 2.56 24.20
N GLN A 335 -24.19 1.85 25.24
CA GLN A 335 -25.05 1.37 26.31
C GLN A 335 -25.73 2.53 27.10
N GLN A 336 -24.98 3.61 27.36
CA GLN A 336 -25.53 4.80 28.02
C GLN A 336 -26.59 5.49 27.15
N ILE A 337 -26.29 5.62 25.84
CA ILE A 337 -27.22 6.21 24.85
C ILE A 337 -28.48 5.35 24.72
N ALA A 338 -28.34 4.04 24.62
CA ALA A 338 -29.46 3.11 24.52
C ALA A 338 -30.45 3.27 25.69
N ARG A 339 -29.93 3.36 26.94
CA ARG A 339 -30.73 3.61 28.13
C ARG A 339 -31.42 4.99 28.08
N ALA A 340 -30.68 6.04 27.71
CA ALA A 340 -31.18 7.41 27.68
C ALA A 340 -32.23 7.67 26.60
N THR A 341 -32.21 6.88 25.52
CA THR A 341 -33.14 7.02 24.38
C THR A 341 -34.20 5.91 24.33
N ASN A 342 -34.19 4.99 25.29
CA ASN A 342 -35.03 3.79 25.31
C ASN A 342 -34.99 3.00 24.02
N THR A 343 -33.76 2.81 23.45
CA THR A 343 -33.49 2.06 22.21
C THR A 343 -32.62 0.86 22.52
N GLU A 344 -32.49 -0.03 21.53
CA GLU A 344 -31.53 -1.15 21.57
C GLU A 344 -30.40 -0.84 20.58
N ILE A 345 -29.13 -0.94 21.01
CA ILE A 345 -27.96 -0.71 20.17
C ILE A 345 -27.12 -1.98 20.18
N THR A 346 -26.92 -2.56 19.00
CA THR A 346 -26.02 -3.70 18.77
C THR A 346 -24.82 -3.24 17.95
N ILE A 347 -23.61 -3.56 18.42
CA ILE A 347 -22.35 -3.29 17.71
C ILE A 347 -21.69 -4.64 17.44
N LYS A 348 -21.63 -5.03 16.16
CA LYS A 348 -20.99 -6.26 15.70
C LYS A 348 -19.64 -5.90 15.08
N HIS A 349 -18.55 -6.52 15.55
CA HIS A 349 -17.25 -6.45 14.89
C HIS A 349 -17.31 -7.29 13.60
N LEU A 350 -16.87 -6.71 12.47
CA LEU A 350 -16.93 -7.35 11.16
C LEU A 350 -15.59 -7.94 10.77
N GLU A 351 -14.60 -7.08 10.59
CA GLU A 351 -13.28 -7.44 10.14
C GLU A 351 -12.22 -6.70 10.96
N ASN A 352 -11.07 -7.32 11.07
CA ASN A 352 -9.87 -6.75 11.65
C ASN A 352 -8.69 -7.15 10.77
N ASP A 353 -8.16 -6.20 10.00
CA ASP A 353 -6.85 -6.33 9.41
C ASP A 353 -5.81 -5.83 10.42
N PRO A 354 -4.97 -6.71 10.98
CA PRO A 354 -4.00 -6.31 11.99
C PRO A 354 -2.96 -5.35 11.39
N PRO A 355 -2.36 -4.47 12.21
CA PRO A 355 -1.35 -3.56 11.73
C PRO A 355 -0.11 -4.34 11.26
N ALA A 356 0.56 -3.83 10.23
CA ALA A 356 1.82 -4.36 9.75
C ALA A 356 2.95 -3.38 10.05
N MET A 357 3.80 -3.72 11.02
CA MET A 357 4.91 -2.84 11.41
C MET A 357 6.06 -2.95 10.41
N ALA A 358 6.56 -1.80 9.94
CA ALA A 358 7.76 -1.78 9.11
C ALA A 358 8.99 -2.16 9.93
N THR A 359 9.91 -2.90 9.31
CA THR A 359 11.11 -3.42 9.97
C THR A 359 12.07 -2.28 10.31
N PRO A 360 12.47 -2.08 11.60
CA PRO A 360 13.30 -0.96 12.01
C PRO A 360 14.65 -0.87 11.25
N GLN A 361 15.25 -2.03 10.93
CA GLN A 361 16.48 -2.08 10.13
C GLN A 361 16.27 -1.50 8.73
N ILE A 362 15.13 -1.78 8.08
CA ILE A 362 14.83 -1.25 6.74
C ILE A 362 14.52 0.25 6.83
N GLN A 363 13.76 0.69 7.84
CA GLN A 363 13.53 2.12 8.08
C GLN A 363 14.87 2.89 8.19
N ALA A 364 15.83 2.36 8.94
CA ALA A 364 17.16 2.94 9.06
C ALA A 364 17.91 2.98 7.72
N GLN A 365 17.77 1.97 6.85
CA GLN A 365 18.38 1.99 5.51
C GLN A 365 17.72 3.03 4.58
N ILE A 366 16.42 3.23 4.68
CA ILE A 366 15.70 4.28 3.94
C ILE A 366 16.18 5.66 4.41
N GLU A 367 16.26 5.91 5.71
CA GLU A 367 16.76 7.17 6.27
C GLU A 367 18.22 7.46 5.85
N GLN A 368 19.08 6.44 5.87
CA GLN A 368 20.46 6.59 5.42
C GLN A 368 20.56 6.81 3.90
N ALA A 369 19.68 6.20 3.10
CA ALA A 369 19.59 6.48 1.67
C ALA A 369 19.20 7.95 1.45
N ALA A 370 18.19 8.45 2.17
CA ALA A 370 17.76 9.84 2.09
C ALA A 370 18.88 10.81 2.51
N ALA A 371 19.54 10.54 3.63
CA ALA A 371 20.68 11.37 4.09
C ALA A 371 21.81 11.41 3.06
N GLY A 372 22.14 10.28 2.41
CA GLY A 372 23.13 10.21 1.33
C GLY A 372 22.76 11.03 0.09
N LEU A 373 21.48 11.31 -0.10
CA LEU A 373 20.94 12.16 -1.18
C LEU A 373 20.66 13.61 -0.73
N GLY A 374 20.92 13.96 0.54
CA GLY A 374 20.64 15.27 1.09
C GLY A 374 19.15 15.55 1.27
N LEU A 375 18.29 14.52 1.32
CA LEU A 375 16.85 14.63 1.48
C LEU A 375 16.43 14.49 2.94
N LYS A 376 15.49 15.35 3.36
CA LYS A 376 14.87 15.26 4.68
C LYS A 376 13.84 14.15 4.71
N THR A 377 13.66 13.53 5.87
CA THR A 377 12.67 12.47 6.09
C THR A 377 11.72 12.82 7.23
N LEU A 378 10.51 12.26 7.17
CA LEU A 378 9.54 12.25 8.26
C LEU A 378 9.08 10.81 8.49
N ARG A 379 9.07 10.35 9.74
CA ARG A 379 8.43 9.06 10.09
C ARG A 379 6.93 9.25 10.28
N LEU A 380 6.15 8.40 9.63
CA LEU A 380 4.69 8.44 9.71
C LEU A 380 4.09 7.04 9.43
N PRO A 381 2.88 6.72 9.95
CA PRO A 381 2.18 5.52 9.57
C PRO A 381 1.55 5.68 8.19
N SER A 382 1.27 4.56 7.51
CA SER A 382 0.25 4.55 6.47
C SER A 382 -1.14 4.44 7.09
N GLY A 383 -2.03 5.36 6.74
CA GLY A 383 -3.45 5.30 7.08
C GLY A 383 -4.27 4.42 6.13
N ALA A 384 -3.68 4.02 4.99
CA ALA A 384 -4.27 3.14 3.98
C ALA A 384 -3.67 1.73 4.07
N GLY A 385 -4.39 0.71 3.56
CA GLY A 385 -3.85 -0.62 3.32
C GLY A 385 -2.90 -0.60 2.12
N HIS A 386 -1.97 -1.55 2.05
CA HIS A 386 -1.03 -1.72 0.93
C HIS A 386 -0.63 -3.19 0.81
N ASP A 387 -0.15 -3.61 -0.36
CA ASP A 387 0.37 -4.96 -0.57
C ASP A 387 1.51 -5.32 0.42
N ALA A 388 2.27 -4.31 0.85
CA ALA A 388 3.28 -4.43 1.90
C ALA A 388 2.73 -5.02 3.21
N GLN A 389 1.43 -4.85 3.52
CA GLN A 389 0.78 -5.42 4.69
C GLN A 389 0.77 -6.95 4.63
N MET A 390 0.53 -7.50 3.45
CA MET A 390 0.56 -8.95 3.24
C MET A 390 1.99 -9.48 3.20
N MET A 391 2.91 -8.74 2.59
CA MET A 391 4.32 -9.12 2.55
C MET A 391 4.98 -9.09 3.93
N ALA A 392 4.53 -8.25 4.84
CA ALA A 392 4.98 -8.24 6.24
C ALA A 392 4.69 -9.55 6.99
N LYS A 393 3.66 -10.30 6.57
CA LYS A 393 3.36 -11.64 7.13
C LYS A 393 4.39 -12.68 6.70
N LEU A 394 5.14 -12.43 5.63
CA LEU A 394 6.07 -13.38 5.02
C LEU A 394 7.53 -13.06 5.33
N GLY A 395 7.86 -11.81 5.66
CA GLY A 395 9.25 -11.42 5.91
C GLY A 395 9.41 -9.95 6.31
N LEU A 396 10.66 -9.48 6.22
CA LEU A 396 10.99 -8.09 6.52
C LEU A 396 10.34 -7.17 5.49
N MET A 397 9.78 -6.03 5.95
CA MET A 397 9.05 -5.09 5.10
C MET A 397 9.45 -3.65 5.41
N GLY A 398 9.52 -2.80 4.37
CA GLY A 398 9.65 -1.36 4.48
C GLY A 398 8.93 -0.63 3.36
N MET A 399 8.42 0.58 3.67
CA MET A 399 7.75 1.43 2.69
C MET A 399 8.33 2.84 2.71
N ILE A 400 8.32 3.46 1.54
CA ILE A 400 8.79 4.81 1.27
C ILE A 400 7.60 5.62 0.77
N PHE A 401 7.30 6.76 1.40
CA PHE A 401 6.30 7.68 0.91
C PHE A 401 6.91 8.91 0.25
N VAL A 402 6.19 9.43 -0.75
CA VAL A 402 6.40 10.76 -1.33
C VAL A 402 5.14 11.61 -1.16
N PRO A 403 5.27 12.96 -1.17
CA PRO A 403 4.13 13.84 -0.92
C PRO A 403 2.99 13.68 -1.93
N SER A 404 1.75 13.61 -1.44
CA SER A 404 0.54 13.87 -2.22
C SER A 404 0.17 15.34 -2.06
N VAL A 405 0.15 16.12 -3.14
CA VAL A 405 -0.14 17.54 -3.11
C VAL A 405 -1.55 17.79 -2.59
N GLY A 406 -1.65 18.58 -1.53
CA GLY A 406 -2.91 18.83 -0.85
C GLY A 406 -3.49 17.60 -0.11
N GLY A 407 -2.79 16.47 -0.07
CA GLY A 407 -3.26 15.22 0.54
C GLY A 407 -4.39 14.56 -0.24
N ILE A 408 -4.48 14.82 -1.55
CA ILE A 408 -5.54 14.29 -2.41
C ILE A 408 -5.08 12.95 -2.99
N SER A 409 -5.92 11.91 -2.85
CA SER A 409 -5.83 10.62 -3.51
C SER A 409 -7.22 10.09 -3.87
N HIS A 410 -7.33 9.00 -4.62
CA HIS A 410 -8.57 8.43 -5.13
C HIS A 410 -9.45 9.46 -5.87
N SER A 411 -8.79 10.30 -6.65
CA SER A 411 -9.42 11.42 -7.36
C SER A 411 -8.60 11.81 -8.59
N PRO A 412 -9.23 12.27 -9.68
CA PRO A 412 -8.50 12.83 -10.82
C PRO A 412 -7.59 14.02 -10.47
N LYS A 413 -7.83 14.66 -9.30
CA LYS A 413 -6.99 15.77 -8.79
C LYS A 413 -5.76 15.31 -8.02
N GLU A 414 -5.55 14.01 -7.85
CA GLU A 414 -4.35 13.45 -7.25
C GLU A 414 -3.12 13.90 -8.03
N PHE A 415 -2.14 14.41 -7.32
CA PHE A 415 -0.91 14.86 -7.92
C PHE A 415 0.28 14.70 -6.96
N THR A 416 1.36 14.16 -7.50
CA THR A 416 2.68 14.14 -6.87
C THR A 416 3.65 14.87 -7.79
N ARG A 417 4.45 15.80 -7.27
CA ARG A 417 5.40 16.53 -8.09
C ARG A 417 6.41 15.58 -8.72
N TRP A 418 6.77 15.81 -9.97
CA TRP A 418 7.73 14.95 -10.69
C TRP A 418 9.10 14.84 -9.99
N SER A 419 9.50 15.90 -9.29
CA SER A 419 10.69 15.90 -8.43
C SER A 419 10.55 14.93 -7.26
N ASP A 420 9.35 14.82 -6.67
CA ASP A 420 9.09 13.93 -5.55
C ASP A 420 8.98 12.47 -6.01
N CYS A 421 8.40 12.23 -7.20
CA CYS A 421 8.45 10.92 -7.85
C CYS A 421 9.90 10.46 -8.06
N ALA A 422 10.75 11.34 -8.61
CA ALA A 422 12.16 11.05 -8.83
C ALA A 422 12.93 10.83 -7.51
N ASN A 423 12.63 11.63 -6.49
CA ASN A 423 13.20 11.45 -5.15
C ASN A 423 12.85 10.07 -4.57
N GLY A 424 11.57 9.70 -4.58
CA GLY A 424 11.11 8.40 -4.09
C GLY A 424 11.77 7.22 -4.81
N ALA A 425 11.82 7.26 -6.15
CA ALA A 425 12.47 6.23 -6.96
C ALA A 425 13.99 6.13 -6.69
N ASN A 426 14.67 7.26 -6.47
CA ASN A 426 16.07 7.28 -6.06
C ASN A 426 16.24 6.68 -4.66
N ILE A 427 15.35 6.97 -3.71
CA ILE A 427 15.40 6.34 -2.38
C ILE A 427 15.18 4.84 -2.47
N LEU A 428 14.24 4.37 -3.30
CA LEU A 428 14.05 2.94 -3.54
C LEU A 428 15.32 2.29 -4.08
N LEU A 429 15.93 2.87 -5.14
CA LEU A 429 17.20 2.40 -5.70
C LEU A 429 18.30 2.30 -4.64
N HIS A 430 18.53 3.39 -3.90
CA HIS A 430 19.59 3.42 -2.90
C HIS A 430 19.32 2.49 -1.71
N THR A 431 18.06 2.33 -1.31
CA THR A 431 17.68 1.36 -0.27
C THR A 431 17.97 -0.06 -0.73
N ILE A 432 17.62 -0.44 -1.97
CA ILE A 432 17.95 -1.74 -2.55
C ILE A 432 19.47 -1.98 -2.54
N LEU A 433 20.27 -1.01 -3.03
CA LEU A 433 21.73 -1.12 -3.04
C LEU A 433 22.36 -1.21 -1.65
N ARG A 434 21.71 -0.66 -0.64
CA ARG A 434 22.14 -0.78 0.78
C ARG A 434 21.77 -2.14 1.34
N MET A 435 20.54 -2.62 1.08
CA MET A 435 20.10 -3.96 1.50
C MET A 435 20.94 -5.06 0.85
N ASP A 436 21.38 -4.86 -0.40
CA ASP A 436 22.26 -5.81 -1.12
C ASP A 436 23.63 -6.02 -0.46
N ARG A 437 24.04 -5.12 0.44
CA ARG A 437 25.33 -5.20 1.13
C ARG A 437 25.26 -5.88 2.51
N LEU A 438 24.03 -6.12 3.00
CA LEU A 438 23.82 -6.80 4.28
C LEU A 438 23.91 -8.32 4.11
#